data_95901dff24a72e34def7bc1b37049979
#
_entry.id   95901dff24a72e34def7bc1b37049979
#
_cell.length_a   1.000
_cell.length_b   1.000
_cell.length_c   1.000
_cell.angle_alpha   90.00
_cell.angle_beta   90.00
_cell.angle_gamma   90.00
#
_symmetry.space_group_name_H-M   'P 1'
#
loop_
_entity.id
_entity.type
_entity.pdbx_description
1 polymer ?
#
loop_
_entity_poly.entity_id
_entity_poly.type
_entity_poly.pdbx_seq_one_letter_code
_entity_poly.pdbx_strand_id
1 'polypeptide(L)'
;MKLKFLLPSSFLFALALFVSSCQENKKLPILGPREAVSVKNADGSMGVDTVYKTIPAFSFLNQDSVLINNDTFKDKIYIADFFFTSCTTICPTMHRNMKTIFEAYKENPELMFLSHTIDFKYDTPSVLKKYAQKLGVDGPKWQFVYGSKDSVYKIAEKDYLVAVMEDSTNRDGYIHQGWLVLIDKNKRLRGAYDGTDEKQVEQLKKDVAILLAEDKK
;
A
#
# COMPACT_ATOMS: atom_id res chain seq x y z
N MET A 1 -9.76 -84.67 11.41
CA MET A 1 -8.66 -83.78 11.88
C MET A 1 -8.73 -82.51 11.09
N LYS A 2 -9.35 -81.43 11.65
CA LYS A 2 -9.55 -80.14 10.97
C LYS A 2 -8.56 -79.11 11.55
N LEU A 3 -7.58 -78.72 10.76
CA LEU A 3 -6.56 -77.70 11.09
C LEU A 3 -7.16 -76.32 10.84
N LYS A 4 -7.37 -75.54 11.89
CA LYS A 4 -7.77 -74.11 11.78
C LYS A 4 -6.53 -73.20 11.67
N PHE A 5 -6.39 -72.56 10.51
CA PHE A 5 -5.40 -71.49 10.30
C PHE A 5 -5.94 -70.22 10.92
N LEU A 6 -5.24 -69.70 11.92
CA LEU A 6 -5.46 -68.41 12.51
C LEU A 6 -4.57 -67.39 11.68
N LEU A 7 -5.21 -66.45 10.99
CA LEU A 7 -4.54 -65.31 10.40
C LEU A 7 -4.26 -64.26 11.50
N PRO A 8 -3.05 -63.69 11.57
CA PRO A 8 -2.79 -62.57 12.45
C PRO A 8 -3.29 -61.27 11.79
N SER A 9 -4.14 -60.56 12.55
CA SER A 9 -4.61 -59.24 12.24
C SER A 9 -3.45 -58.22 12.25
N SER A 10 -3.01 -57.83 11.09
CA SER A 10 -2.02 -56.74 10.94
C SER A 10 -2.66 -55.40 11.27
N PHE A 11 -2.30 -54.87 12.42
CA PHE A 11 -2.64 -53.53 12.90
C PHE A 11 -1.85 -52.51 12.04
N LEU A 12 -2.50 -51.96 11.01
CA LEU A 12 -1.95 -50.84 10.23
C LEU A 12 -2.06 -49.57 11.09
N PHE A 13 -0.94 -49.23 11.75
CA PHE A 13 -0.78 -47.98 12.46
C PHE A 13 -0.55 -46.89 11.40
N ALA A 14 -1.62 -46.19 11.01
CA ALA A 14 -1.54 -45.02 10.13
C ALA A 14 -0.88 -43.88 10.91
N LEU A 15 0.43 -43.70 10.71
CA LEU A 15 1.20 -42.57 11.20
C LEU A 15 0.78 -41.33 10.39
N ALA A 16 -0.19 -40.57 10.88
CA ALA A 16 -0.56 -39.26 10.37
C ALA A 16 0.59 -38.29 10.64
N LEU A 17 1.44 -38.09 9.65
CA LEU A 17 2.43 -37.03 9.63
C LEU A 17 1.67 -35.69 9.59
N PHE A 18 1.48 -35.05 10.75
CA PHE A 18 1.15 -33.65 10.85
C PHE A 18 2.34 -32.87 10.32
N VAL A 19 2.30 -32.53 9.04
CA VAL A 19 3.20 -31.51 8.46
C VAL A 19 2.72 -30.19 9.05
N SER A 20 3.23 -29.83 10.25
CA SER A 20 3.17 -28.45 10.74
C SER A 20 3.96 -27.60 9.76
N SER A 21 3.27 -27.04 8.77
CA SER A 21 3.80 -25.96 7.96
C SER A 21 4.12 -24.81 8.91
N CYS A 22 5.37 -24.65 9.30
CA CYS A 22 5.87 -23.40 9.86
C CYS A 22 5.65 -22.34 8.79
N GLN A 23 4.53 -21.63 8.87
CA GLN A 23 4.31 -20.44 8.10
C GLN A 23 5.27 -19.40 8.66
N GLU A 24 6.43 -19.28 8.01
CA GLU A 24 7.41 -18.23 8.33
C GLU A 24 6.66 -16.91 8.37
N ASN A 25 6.67 -16.24 9.54
CA ASN A 25 6.06 -14.92 9.72
C ASN A 25 6.87 -13.90 8.90
N LYS A 26 6.65 -13.90 7.60
CA LYS A 26 7.31 -12.98 6.68
C LYS A 26 6.84 -11.57 7.01
N LYS A 27 7.77 -10.73 7.47
CA LYS A 27 7.54 -9.31 7.67
C LYS A 27 8.10 -8.53 6.49
N LEU A 28 7.37 -7.51 6.06
CA LEU A 28 7.89 -6.61 5.04
C LEU A 28 8.95 -5.68 5.63
N PRO A 29 9.96 -5.28 4.85
CA PRO A 29 10.94 -4.29 5.28
C PRO A 29 10.26 -2.94 5.53
N ILE A 30 10.87 -2.11 6.37
CA ILE A 30 10.53 -0.69 6.47
C ILE A 30 11.54 0.06 5.62
N LEU A 31 11.03 0.82 4.66
CA LEU A 31 11.84 1.57 3.68
C LEU A 31 12.01 3.03 4.12
N GLY A 32 12.95 3.71 3.46
CA GLY A 32 13.20 5.13 3.65
C GLY A 32 14.24 5.45 4.74
N PRO A 33 14.45 6.74 5.03
CA PRO A 33 15.40 7.21 6.02
C PRO A 33 15.09 6.70 7.42
N ARG A 34 16.16 6.44 8.18
CA ARG A 34 16.07 6.00 9.58
C ARG A 34 17.21 6.57 10.38
N GLU A 35 16.99 6.80 11.65
CA GLU A 35 17.97 7.36 12.57
C GLU A 35 18.11 6.46 13.78
N ALA A 36 19.35 6.29 14.27
CA ALA A 36 19.62 5.64 15.52
C ALA A 36 19.50 6.65 16.67
N VAL A 37 18.62 6.38 17.62
CA VAL A 37 18.37 7.27 18.76
C VAL A 37 18.73 6.54 20.06
N SER A 38 19.41 7.24 20.98
CA SER A 38 19.66 6.69 22.32
C SER A 38 18.37 6.69 23.13
N VAL A 39 18.03 5.54 23.68
CA VAL A 39 16.84 5.36 24.54
C VAL A 39 17.23 4.82 25.89
N LYS A 40 16.51 5.23 26.94
CA LYS A 40 16.68 4.68 28.28
C LYS A 40 15.74 3.49 28.43
N ASN A 41 16.31 2.31 28.66
CA ASN A 41 15.56 1.09 28.91
C ASN A 41 14.82 1.12 30.26
N ALA A 42 13.87 0.22 30.44
CA ALA A 42 13.11 0.12 31.70
C ALA A 42 13.99 -0.22 32.93
N ASP A 43 15.13 -0.88 32.72
CA ASP A 43 16.13 -1.19 33.74
C ASP A 43 17.11 -0.04 34.04
N GLY A 44 16.95 1.11 33.36
CA GLY A 44 17.80 2.29 33.51
C GLY A 44 19.05 2.31 32.63
N SER A 45 19.36 1.24 31.91
CA SER A 45 20.49 1.18 30.97
C SER A 45 20.20 2.04 29.73
N MET A 46 21.28 2.45 29.02
CA MET A 46 21.16 3.13 27.73
C MET A 46 21.22 2.11 26.61
N GLY A 47 20.22 2.15 25.74
CA GLY A 47 20.13 1.36 24.52
C GLY A 47 20.14 2.26 23.29
N VAL A 48 20.08 1.64 22.10
CA VAL A 48 19.91 2.31 20.82
C VAL A 48 18.65 1.74 20.16
N ASP A 49 17.75 2.62 19.75
CA ASP A 49 16.55 2.26 18.98
C ASP A 49 16.62 2.89 17.58
N THR A 50 15.86 2.36 16.66
CA THR A 50 15.79 2.85 15.28
C THR A 50 14.46 3.56 15.03
N VAL A 51 14.52 4.86 14.80
CA VAL A 51 13.35 5.65 14.39
C VAL A 51 13.30 5.73 12.87
N TYR A 52 12.20 5.26 12.31
CA TYR A 52 11.95 5.31 10.86
C TYR A 52 11.15 6.56 10.51
N LYS A 53 11.47 7.14 9.35
CA LYS A 53 10.68 8.22 8.80
C LYS A 53 9.24 7.75 8.51
N THR A 54 8.27 8.62 8.83
CA THR A 54 6.84 8.38 8.59
C THR A 54 6.28 9.47 7.68
N ILE A 55 5.18 9.19 7.00
CA ILE A 55 4.43 10.19 6.26
C ILE A 55 3.94 11.25 7.25
N PRO A 56 4.30 12.54 7.06
CA PRO A 56 3.95 13.62 7.98
C PRO A 56 2.45 13.92 7.96
N ALA A 57 2.03 14.81 8.83
CA ALA A 57 0.67 15.35 8.79
C ALA A 57 0.42 16.08 7.46
N PHE A 58 -0.70 15.80 6.84
CA PHE A 58 -1.17 16.45 5.62
C PHE A 58 -2.66 16.81 5.74
N SER A 59 -3.10 17.70 4.86
CA SER A 59 -4.51 18.10 4.77
C SER A 59 -4.80 18.50 3.32
N PHE A 60 -5.68 17.73 2.65
CA PHE A 60 -6.02 17.90 1.24
C PHE A 60 -7.54 17.82 1.05
N LEU A 61 -8.07 18.46 0.01
CA LEU A 61 -9.46 18.26 -0.41
C LEU A 61 -9.55 16.98 -1.25
N ASN A 62 -10.53 16.13 -0.95
CA ASN A 62 -10.80 14.98 -1.80
C ASN A 62 -11.74 15.31 -2.97
N GLN A 63 -12.05 14.31 -3.80
CA GLN A 63 -12.96 14.40 -4.93
C GLN A 63 -14.39 14.84 -4.56
N ASP A 64 -14.78 14.74 -3.29
CA ASP A 64 -16.07 15.19 -2.76
C ASP A 64 -16.01 16.56 -2.10
N SER A 65 -14.88 17.27 -2.27
CA SER A 65 -14.59 18.57 -1.61
C SER A 65 -14.60 18.48 -0.08
N VAL A 66 -14.32 17.30 0.48
CA VAL A 66 -14.16 17.07 1.91
C VAL A 66 -12.68 17.13 2.25
N LEU A 67 -12.36 17.83 3.34
CA LEU A 67 -11.00 17.88 3.85
C LEU A 67 -10.64 16.55 4.50
N ILE A 68 -9.58 15.91 4.01
CA ILE A 68 -9.04 14.67 4.57
C ILE A 68 -7.61 14.90 5.08
N ASN A 69 -7.23 14.12 6.06
CA ASN A 69 -5.93 14.19 6.71
C ASN A 69 -5.47 12.81 7.18
N ASN A 70 -4.45 12.74 8.00
CA ASN A 70 -3.92 11.48 8.54
C ASN A 70 -4.97 10.69 9.36
N ASP A 71 -5.96 11.35 9.97
CA ASP A 71 -7.00 10.66 10.75
C ASP A 71 -7.93 9.85 9.86
N THR A 72 -8.13 10.26 8.59
CA THR A 72 -8.86 9.48 7.57
C THR A 72 -8.23 8.09 7.38
N PHE A 73 -6.91 8.00 7.55
CA PHE A 73 -6.11 6.77 7.39
C PHE A 73 -5.63 6.19 8.73
N LYS A 74 -6.25 6.61 9.86
CA LYS A 74 -5.93 6.06 11.16
C LYS A 74 -6.23 4.55 11.17
N ASP A 75 -5.30 3.76 11.68
CA ASP A 75 -5.40 2.30 11.75
C ASP A 75 -5.64 1.62 10.39
N LYS A 76 -5.23 2.28 9.30
CA LYS A 76 -5.34 1.77 7.93
C LYS A 76 -3.96 1.58 7.29
N ILE A 77 -3.86 0.53 6.50
CA ILE A 77 -2.86 0.37 5.45
C ILE A 77 -3.38 1.13 4.24
N TYR A 78 -2.52 1.77 3.48
CA TYR A 78 -2.96 2.35 2.22
C TYR A 78 -1.90 2.27 1.13
N ILE A 79 -2.38 2.29 -0.12
CA ILE A 79 -1.55 2.40 -1.31
C ILE A 79 -1.68 3.83 -1.82
N ALA A 80 -0.54 4.52 -1.98
CA ALA A 80 -0.48 5.88 -2.49
C ALA A 80 0.14 5.92 -3.89
N ASP A 81 -0.32 6.87 -4.72
CA ASP A 81 0.26 7.19 -6.02
C ASP A 81 0.14 8.68 -6.34
N PHE A 82 0.86 9.10 -7.40
CA PHE A 82 0.86 10.45 -7.94
C PHE A 82 0.50 10.40 -9.41
N PHE A 83 -0.50 11.19 -9.81
CA PHE A 83 -1.10 11.11 -11.15
C PHE A 83 -1.63 12.49 -11.60
N PHE A 84 -2.17 12.55 -12.80
CA PHE A 84 -3.03 13.65 -13.25
C PHE A 84 -4.06 13.13 -14.25
N THR A 85 -5.24 13.76 -14.27
CA THR A 85 -6.40 13.20 -15.00
C THR A 85 -6.25 13.23 -16.51
N SER A 86 -5.44 14.16 -17.05
CA SER A 86 -5.17 14.31 -18.47
C SER A 86 -3.99 13.48 -18.98
N CYS A 87 -3.33 12.70 -18.12
CA CYS A 87 -2.24 11.79 -18.50
C CYS A 87 -2.71 10.78 -19.55
N THR A 88 -1.99 10.70 -20.68
CA THR A 88 -2.32 9.78 -21.79
C THR A 88 -1.37 8.58 -21.85
N THR A 89 -0.36 8.53 -21.02
CA THR A 89 0.72 7.54 -21.07
C THR A 89 0.57 6.47 -19.99
N ILE A 90 1.13 6.67 -18.80
CA ILE A 90 1.24 5.62 -17.77
C ILE A 90 0.03 5.54 -16.81
N CYS A 91 -0.61 6.68 -16.45
CA CYS A 91 -1.69 6.69 -15.46
C CYS A 91 -2.87 5.76 -15.80
N PRO A 92 -3.35 5.66 -17.06
CA PRO A 92 -4.45 4.75 -17.39
C PRO A 92 -4.11 3.29 -17.08
N THR A 93 -2.87 2.87 -17.34
CA THR A 93 -2.41 1.51 -17.05
C THR A 93 -2.22 1.31 -15.54
N MET A 94 -1.54 2.24 -14.87
CA MET A 94 -1.30 2.22 -13.43
C MET A 94 -2.62 2.12 -12.63
N HIS A 95 -3.60 2.98 -12.93
CA HIS A 95 -4.89 2.97 -12.22
C HIS A 95 -5.74 1.75 -12.57
N ARG A 96 -5.69 1.24 -13.80
CA ARG A 96 -6.34 -0.04 -14.15
C ARG A 96 -5.76 -1.18 -13.33
N ASN A 97 -4.45 -1.25 -13.19
CA ASN A 97 -3.78 -2.27 -12.40
C ASN A 97 -4.05 -2.11 -10.90
N MET A 98 -3.98 -0.88 -10.36
CA MET A 98 -4.33 -0.59 -8.96
C MET A 98 -5.79 -0.94 -8.63
N LYS A 99 -6.69 -0.77 -9.61
CA LYS A 99 -8.09 -1.18 -9.47
C LYS A 99 -8.25 -2.69 -9.26
N THR A 100 -7.37 -3.52 -9.80
CA THR A 100 -7.42 -4.98 -9.53
C THR A 100 -7.21 -5.30 -8.05
N ILE A 101 -6.35 -4.51 -7.38
CA ILE A 101 -6.15 -4.62 -5.93
C ILE A 101 -7.37 -4.08 -5.19
N PHE A 102 -7.90 -2.93 -5.62
CA PHE A 102 -9.13 -2.35 -5.04
C PHE A 102 -10.28 -3.35 -5.05
N GLU A 103 -10.56 -4.00 -6.17
CA GLU A 103 -11.64 -4.99 -6.29
C GLU A 103 -11.37 -6.23 -5.42
N ALA A 104 -10.11 -6.71 -5.37
CA ALA A 104 -9.75 -7.86 -4.53
C ALA A 104 -9.93 -7.60 -3.03
N TYR A 105 -9.77 -6.35 -2.59
CA TYR A 105 -9.89 -5.93 -1.20
C TYR A 105 -11.07 -4.99 -0.93
N LYS A 106 -12.07 -4.99 -1.80
CA LYS A 106 -13.21 -4.06 -1.74
C LYS A 106 -13.90 -4.05 -0.37
N GLU A 107 -14.12 -5.23 0.18
CA GLU A 107 -14.80 -5.40 1.47
C GLU A 107 -13.85 -5.33 2.69
N ASN A 108 -12.55 -5.22 2.48
CA ASN A 108 -11.60 -5.13 3.60
C ASN A 108 -11.53 -3.69 4.12
N PRO A 109 -11.97 -3.39 5.35
CA PRO A 109 -11.99 -2.03 5.87
C PRO A 109 -10.63 -1.49 6.27
N GLU A 110 -9.58 -2.32 6.31
CA GLU A 110 -8.24 -1.94 6.77
C GLU A 110 -7.34 -1.42 5.64
N LEU A 111 -7.72 -1.65 4.36
CA LEU A 111 -6.98 -1.15 3.20
C LEU A 111 -7.71 0.02 2.54
N MET A 112 -6.99 1.10 2.30
CA MET A 112 -7.46 2.28 1.56
C MET A 112 -6.52 2.62 0.40
N PHE A 113 -6.92 3.58 -0.42
CA PHE A 113 -6.18 4.07 -1.58
C PHE A 113 -6.15 5.59 -1.56
N LEU A 114 -5.00 6.18 -1.94
CA LEU A 114 -4.77 7.62 -1.89
C LEU A 114 -4.02 8.08 -3.14
N SER A 115 -4.73 8.70 -4.07
CA SER A 115 -4.16 9.22 -5.32
C SER A 115 -4.03 10.73 -5.25
N HIS A 116 -2.79 11.23 -5.29
CA HIS A 116 -2.49 12.66 -5.29
C HIS A 116 -2.41 13.18 -6.71
N THR A 117 -3.26 14.16 -7.08
CA THR A 117 -3.01 14.84 -8.35
C THR A 117 -1.79 15.75 -8.27
N ILE A 118 -0.96 15.73 -9.32
CA ILE A 118 0.15 16.66 -9.50
C ILE A 118 -0.21 17.85 -10.40
N ASP A 119 -1.41 17.83 -11.01
CA ASP A 119 -1.95 18.92 -11.83
C ASP A 119 -2.92 19.80 -11.03
N PHE A 120 -2.35 20.58 -10.10
CA PHE A 120 -3.12 21.51 -9.26
C PHE A 120 -3.87 22.58 -10.06
N LYS A 121 -3.59 22.73 -11.35
CA LYS A 121 -4.17 23.75 -12.21
C LYS A 121 -5.50 23.31 -12.83
N TYR A 122 -5.61 22.06 -13.23
CA TYR A 122 -6.76 21.54 -13.96
C TYR A 122 -7.56 20.49 -13.16
N ASP A 123 -6.91 19.74 -12.32
CA ASP A 123 -7.53 18.64 -11.55
C ASP A 123 -8.23 19.14 -10.28
N THR A 124 -9.29 19.91 -10.45
CA THR A 124 -10.13 20.35 -9.33
C THR A 124 -10.88 19.15 -8.70
N PRO A 125 -11.43 19.25 -7.47
CA PRO A 125 -12.22 18.18 -6.87
C PRO A 125 -13.34 17.65 -7.80
N SER A 126 -14.02 18.52 -8.52
CA SER A 126 -15.08 18.11 -9.47
C SER A 126 -14.54 17.31 -10.67
N VAL A 127 -13.31 17.58 -11.13
CA VAL A 127 -12.63 16.82 -12.18
C VAL A 127 -12.22 15.45 -11.63
N LEU A 128 -11.63 15.43 -10.43
CA LEU A 128 -11.28 14.19 -9.73
C LEU A 128 -12.49 13.30 -9.47
N LYS A 129 -13.66 13.87 -9.14
CA LYS A 129 -14.91 13.13 -8.96
C LYS A 129 -15.34 12.42 -10.26
N LYS A 130 -15.30 13.13 -11.38
CA LYS A 130 -15.61 12.54 -12.70
C LYS A 130 -14.62 11.44 -13.07
N TYR A 131 -13.35 11.63 -12.74
CA TYR A 131 -12.31 10.64 -12.97
C TYR A 131 -12.55 9.36 -12.16
N ALA A 132 -12.82 9.47 -10.84
CA ALA A 132 -13.15 8.35 -9.97
C ALA A 132 -14.39 7.59 -10.46
N GLN A 133 -15.44 8.31 -10.90
CA GLN A 133 -16.65 7.72 -11.49
C GLN A 133 -16.35 6.95 -12.77
N LYS A 134 -15.56 7.54 -13.68
CA LYS A 134 -15.14 6.88 -14.93
C LYS A 134 -14.32 5.62 -14.66
N LEU A 135 -13.48 5.65 -13.62
CA LEU A 135 -12.68 4.50 -13.19
C LEU A 135 -13.55 3.43 -12.48
N GLY A 136 -14.75 3.80 -11.99
CA GLY A 136 -15.66 2.92 -11.27
C GLY A 136 -15.21 2.60 -9.85
N VAL A 137 -14.57 3.59 -9.18
CA VAL A 137 -14.06 3.49 -7.81
C VAL A 137 -14.54 4.64 -6.93
N ASP A 138 -15.69 5.22 -7.30
CA ASP A 138 -16.30 6.30 -6.53
C ASP A 138 -16.73 5.80 -5.13
N GLY A 139 -16.32 6.52 -4.09
CA GLY A 139 -16.60 6.16 -2.71
C GLY A 139 -15.44 6.45 -1.75
N PRO A 140 -15.62 6.20 -0.44
CA PRO A 140 -14.67 6.63 0.58
C PRO A 140 -13.39 5.80 0.64
N LYS A 141 -13.35 4.64 0.00
CA LYS A 141 -12.20 3.72 0.06
C LYS A 141 -11.02 4.17 -0.79
N TRP A 142 -11.28 4.90 -1.88
CA TRP A 142 -10.27 5.46 -2.75
C TRP A 142 -10.40 6.98 -2.78
N GLN A 143 -9.44 7.67 -2.18
CA GLN A 143 -9.40 9.12 -2.08
C GLN A 143 -8.51 9.68 -3.18
N PHE A 144 -9.09 10.51 -4.04
CA PHE A 144 -8.37 11.32 -5.03
C PHE A 144 -8.25 12.71 -4.46
N VAL A 145 -7.02 13.19 -4.25
CA VAL A 145 -6.81 14.40 -3.47
C VAL A 145 -6.17 15.52 -4.26
N TYR A 146 -6.62 16.71 -3.93
CA TYR A 146 -6.20 17.99 -4.46
C TYR A 146 -5.56 18.84 -3.37
N GLY A 147 -4.41 19.45 -3.68
CA GLY A 147 -3.68 20.32 -2.78
C GLY A 147 -2.88 21.39 -3.51
N SER A 148 -2.15 22.23 -2.77
CA SER A 148 -1.22 23.14 -3.40
C SER A 148 -0.04 22.39 -4.00
N LYS A 149 0.54 22.94 -5.09
CA LYS A 149 1.75 22.39 -5.74
C LYS A 149 2.84 22.08 -4.74
N ASP A 150 3.20 23.07 -3.92
CA ASP A 150 4.30 22.93 -2.97
C ASP A 150 4.06 21.81 -1.96
N SER A 151 2.83 21.68 -1.48
CA SER A 151 2.47 20.63 -0.53
C SER A 151 2.52 19.24 -1.15
N VAL A 152 1.95 19.07 -2.36
CA VAL A 152 1.92 17.78 -3.06
C VAL A 152 3.33 17.38 -3.51
N TYR A 153 4.10 18.28 -4.08
CA TYR A 153 5.46 17.98 -4.54
C TYR A 153 6.40 17.67 -3.37
N LYS A 154 6.29 18.46 -2.29
CA LYS A 154 7.08 18.20 -1.08
C LYS A 154 6.80 16.81 -0.49
N ILE A 155 5.53 16.44 -0.32
CA ILE A 155 5.18 15.13 0.26
C ILE A 155 5.60 13.99 -0.69
N ALA A 156 5.44 14.16 -2.01
CA ALA A 156 5.87 13.19 -3.00
C ALA A 156 7.37 12.89 -2.89
N GLU A 157 8.19 13.93 -3.04
CA GLU A 157 9.65 13.75 -3.12
C GLU A 157 10.29 13.43 -1.77
N LYS A 158 9.86 14.12 -0.71
CA LYS A 158 10.52 14.00 0.59
C LYS A 158 10.01 12.83 1.41
N ASP A 159 8.73 12.47 1.27
CA ASP A 159 8.08 11.55 2.20
C ASP A 159 7.67 10.24 1.54
N TYR A 160 7.09 10.27 0.33
CA TYR A 160 6.83 9.06 -0.46
C TYR A 160 8.03 8.62 -1.32
N LEU A 161 9.05 9.46 -1.47
CA LEU A 161 10.25 9.22 -2.27
C LEU A 161 9.94 8.99 -3.76
N VAL A 162 8.92 9.67 -4.27
CA VAL A 162 8.47 9.64 -5.65
C VAL A 162 8.82 10.96 -6.32
N ALA A 163 9.58 10.88 -7.41
CA ALA A 163 9.92 12.06 -8.19
C ALA A 163 8.72 12.56 -9.02
N VAL A 164 8.39 13.82 -8.90
CA VAL A 164 7.36 14.52 -9.65
C VAL A 164 7.89 15.88 -10.12
N MET A 165 7.69 16.23 -11.39
CA MET A 165 8.12 17.53 -11.91
C MET A 165 7.27 17.96 -13.10
N GLU A 166 7.16 19.28 -13.29
CA GLU A 166 6.66 19.85 -14.54
C GLU A 166 7.77 19.78 -15.59
N ASP A 167 7.38 19.41 -16.80
CA ASP A 167 8.28 19.41 -17.97
C ASP A 167 7.50 19.87 -19.20
N SER A 168 7.71 21.12 -19.60
CA SER A 168 7.06 21.70 -20.77
C SER A 168 7.49 21.06 -22.11
N THR A 169 8.56 20.25 -22.10
CA THR A 169 9.01 19.48 -23.28
C THR A 169 8.33 18.13 -23.38
N ASN A 170 7.76 17.64 -22.28
CA ASN A 170 6.94 16.42 -22.26
C ASN A 170 5.56 16.70 -22.87
N ARG A 171 5.06 15.74 -23.65
CA ARG A 171 3.75 15.84 -24.30
C ARG A 171 2.61 16.13 -23.32
N ASP A 172 2.66 15.54 -22.14
CA ASP A 172 1.62 15.63 -21.12
C ASP A 172 1.92 16.76 -20.09
N GLY A 173 3.04 17.49 -20.24
CA GLY A 173 3.42 18.63 -19.39
C GLY A 173 4.05 18.25 -18.05
N TYR A 174 4.14 16.97 -17.73
CA TYR A 174 4.64 16.45 -16.47
C TYR A 174 5.51 15.22 -16.68
N ILE A 175 6.52 15.05 -15.80
CA ILE A 175 7.24 13.79 -15.60
C ILE A 175 6.85 13.28 -14.21
N HIS A 176 6.35 12.07 -14.15
CA HIS A 176 6.12 11.34 -12.92
C HIS A 176 6.43 9.86 -13.11
N GLN A 177 6.78 9.22 -12.03
CA GLN A 177 7.04 7.79 -12.00
C GLN A 177 5.75 7.04 -11.64
N GLY A 178 5.50 5.90 -12.27
CA GLY A 178 4.30 5.09 -12.06
C GLY A 178 4.30 4.28 -10.77
N TRP A 179 4.85 4.81 -9.67
CA TRP A 179 4.99 4.10 -8.42
C TRP A 179 3.68 3.99 -7.64
N LEU A 180 3.37 2.77 -7.21
CA LEU A 180 2.39 2.47 -6.17
C LEU A 180 3.16 2.23 -4.86
N VAL A 181 2.95 3.08 -3.87
CA VAL A 181 3.69 3.05 -2.60
C VAL A 181 2.81 2.47 -1.50
N LEU A 182 3.25 1.38 -0.88
CA LEU A 182 2.53 0.71 0.21
C LEU A 182 2.94 1.31 1.56
N ILE A 183 1.94 1.74 2.34
CA ILE A 183 2.11 2.41 3.64
C ILE A 183 1.39 1.60 4.72
N ASP A 184 2.07 1.41 5.87
CA ASP A 184 1.49 0.70 7.03
C ASP A 184 0.65 1.63 7.95
N LYS A 185 0.02 1.04 8.96
CA LYS A 185 -0.78 1.76 9.97
C LYS A 185 0.03 2.79 10.76
N ASN A 186 1.35 2.58 10.88
CA ASN A 186 2.27 3.53 11.51
C ASN A 186 2.80 4.60 10.54
N LYS A 187 2.22 4.71 9.34
CA LYS A 187 2.61 5.67 8.30
C LYS A 187 4.03 5.48 7.76
N ARG A 188 4.58 4.26 7.81
CA ARG A 188 5.91 3.93 7.30
C ARG A 188 5.81 3.31 5.91
N LEU A 189 6.80 3.57 5.07
CA LEU A 189 6.91 2.96 3.74
C LEU A 189 7.28 1.47 3.89
N ARG A 190 6.51 0.60 3.23
CA ARG A 190 6.72 -0.85 3.28
C ARG A 190 7.02 -1.46 1.91
N GLY A 191 6.79 -0.74 0.83
CA GLY A 191 7.10 -1.15 -0.53
C GLY A 191 6.84 -0.04 -1.54
N ALA A 192 7.50 -0.13 -2.70
CA ALA A 192 7.24 0.69 -3.88
C ALA A 192 7.28 -0.22 -5.11
N TYR A 193 6.27 -0.13 -5.97
CA TYR A 193 6.05 -1.06 -7.07
C TYR A 193 5.70 -0.27 -8.33
N ASP A 194 6.26 -0.65 -9.47
CA ASP A 194 5.84 -0.07 -10.74
C ASP A 194 4.39 -0.50 -11.05
N GLY A 195 3.47 0.45 -10.98
CA GLY A 195 2.04 0.22 -11.23
C GLY A 195 1.73 -0.10 -12.69
N THR A 196 2.68 0.07 -13.61
CA THR A 196 2.54 -0.32 -15.02
C THR A 196 2.98 -1.75 -15.29
N ASP A 197 3.74 -2.36 -14.37
CA ASP A 197 4.20 -3.75 -14.44
C ASP A 197 3.26 -4.68 -13.66
N GLU A 198 2.52 -5.52 -14.37
CA GLU A 198 1.56 -6.46 -13.78
C GLU A 198 2.21 -7.41 -12.75
N LYS A 199 3.48 -7.80 -12.94
CA LYS A 199 4.17 -8.68 -11.99
C LYS A 199 4.44 -7.97 -10.67
N GLN A 200 4.83 -6.69 -10.71
CA GLN A 200 5.03 -5.89 -9.52
C GLN A 200 3.70 -5.59 -8.83
N VAL A 201 2.62 -5.37 -9.57
CA VAL A 201 1.27 -5.18 -9.01
C VAL A 201 0.78 -6.46 -8.33
N GLU A 202 1.01 -7.65 -8.89
CA GLU A 202 0.71 -8.92 -8.22
C GLU A 202 1.59 -9.14 -6.98
N GLN A 203 2.84 -8.67 -6.98
CA GLN A 203 3.67 -8.69 -5.78
C GLN A 203 3.14 -7.74 -4.71
N LEU A 204 2.75 -6.51 -5.07
CA LEU A 204 2.10 -5.56 -4.16
C LEU A 204 0.85 -6.18 -3.51
N LYS A 205 0.03 -6.87 -4.29
CA LYS A 205 -1.18 -7.55 -3.77
C LYS A 205 -0.86 -8.62 -2.72
N LYS A 206 0.21 -9.40 -2.93
CA LYS A 206 0.71 -10.38 -1.94
C LYS A 206 1.25 -9.68 -0.69
N ASP A 207 1.98 -8.58 -0.87
CA ASP A 207 2.59 -7.84 0.22
C ASP A 207 1.54 -7.10 1.06
N VAL A 208 0.44 -6.63 0.46
CA VAL A 208 -0.75 -6.17 1.19
C VAL A 208 -1.29 -7.26 2.12
N ALA A 209 -1.41 -8.51 1.65
CA ALA A 209 -1.88 -9.61 2.48
C ALA A 209 -0.94 -9.89 3.66
N ILE A 210 0.39 -9.83 3.44
CA ILE A 210 1.40 -9.98 4.49
C ILE A 210 1.23 -8.86 5.52
N LEU A 211 1.12 -7.61 5.08
CA LEU A 211 1.02 -6.44 5.95
C LEU A 211 -0.26 -6.47 6.80
N LEU A 212 -1.40 -6.86 6.21
CA LEU A 212 -2.66 -7.07 6.93
C LEU A 212 -2.56 -8.18 7.99
N ALA A 213 -1.69 -9.17 7.78
CA ALA A 213 -1.46 -10.24 8.75
C ALA A 213 -0.47 -9.86 9.86
N GLU A 214 0.50 -8.97 9.59
CA GLU A 214 1.45 -8.44 10.59
C GLU A 214 0.71 -7.73 11.74
N ASP A 215 -0.36 -7.02 11.43
CA ASP A 215 -1.10 -6.16 12.36
C ASP A 215 -2.11 -6.92 13.24
N LYS A 216 -2.33 -8.21 13.02
CA LYS A 216 -3.29 -9.03 13.78
C LYS A 216 -2.66 -9.76 14.99
N LYS A 217 -1.39 -9.50 15.24
CA LYS A 217 -0.60 -10.08 16.34
C LYS A 217 -0.23 -9.02 17.37
#